data_8a4d06b7eb0c7ffd4346215aa5f9710c
#
_entry.id   8a4d06b7eb0c7ffd4346215aa5f9710c
#
_cell.length_a   1.000
_cell.length_b   1.000
_cell.length_c   1.000
_cell.angle_alpha   90.00
_cell.angle_beta   90.00
_cell.angle_gamma   90.00
#
_symmetry.space_group_name_H-M   'P 1'
#
loop_
_entity.id
_entity.type
_entity.pdbx_description
1 polymer ?
#
loop_
_entity_poly.entity_id
_entity_poly.type
_entity_poly.pdbx_seq_one_letter_code
_entity_poly.pdbx_strand_id
1 'polypeptide(L)'
;MPTFAAIKIHYDHRAALPSYLKYSVVPSRQQYEDYLKLFREDGVGGNGFHECLNFAVSQSDTLRFYLPPTSVPAAKREDDEFVFFSFTYKGDQELSAHIVGVHAGVNLVNREGQARGEPFIIDGVEPLVFHAEAPSDLVTLITPTLPYEVSDGFYTPAYPSWGYGLRYIDAQHAANIIRDAIRQASAALESVGESERIVIGRELHVLRRIDARYGLGAGDGPPKQRGSAGGGMPDTEIGYRGERFVYERELAYVQSIGRKAKEVEWTSQVAPTSPFDIRTLRRKPDGTVFEHFLEVKSSAMGEGDNVYVSSGQIEFFQQKRGCSTLCLVSFGEKEEPSVRELTLDELHAEFDLLPVKYKLTRRV
;
A
#
# COMPACT_ATOMS: atom_id res chain seq x y z
N MET A 1 -16.90 -4.87 -9.79
CA MET A 1 -15.58 -4.63 -9.16
C MET A 1 -15.84 -4.34 -7.69
N PRO A 2 -14.98 -4.79 -6.77
CA PRO A 2 -15.17 -4.53 -5.35
C PRO A 2 -15.04 -3.04 -5.04
N THR A 3 -15.63 -2.64 -3.93
CA THR A 3 -15.41 -1.32 -3.34
C THR A 3 -14.24 -1.38 -2.38
N PHE A 4 -13.19 -0.60 -2.63
CA PHE A 4 -12.05 -0.49 -1.74
C PHE A 4 -12.25 0.62 -0.72
N ALA A 5 -11.89 0.36 0.53
CA ALA A 5 -11.97 1.38 1.57
C ALA A 5 -10.91 1.17 2.67
N ALA A 6 -10.44 2.26 3.24
CA ALA A 6 -9.62 2.27 4.44
C ALA A 6 -10.51 2.54 5.65
N ILE A 7 -10.35 1.74 6.70
CA ILE A 7 -11.12 1.85 7.94
C ILE A 7 -10.20 2.09 9.13
N LYS A 8 -10.58 3.03 9.99
CA LYS A 8 -9.88 3.27 11.25
C LYS A 8 -10.34 2.26 12.28
N ILE A 9 -9.38 1.58 12.89
CA ILE A 9 -9.63 0.65 13.99
C ILE A 9 -8.73 0.98 15.18
N HIS A 10 -9.17 0.55 16.38
CA HIS A 10 -8.32 0.53 17.56
C HIS A 10 -7.67 -0.85 17.67
N TYR A 11 -6.43 -0.95 17.28
CA TYR A 11 -5.65 -2.17 17.34
C TYR A 11 -4.61 -2.04 18.45
N ASP A 12 -4.62 -2.97 19.42
CA ASP A 12 -3.61 -2.96 20.47
C ASP A 12 -2.29 -3.49 19.91
N HIS A 13 -1.37 -2.56 19.64
CA HIS A 13 -0.04 -2.85 19.12
C HIS A 13 1.00 -3.03 20.23
N ARG A 14 0.60 -2.98 21.50
CA ARG A 14 1.50 -3.17 22.66
C ARG A 14 2.05 -4.59 22.78
N ALA A 15 1.89 -5.42 21.81
CA ALA A 15 2.25 -6.84 21.81
C ALA A 15 1.60 -7.65 22.95
N ALA A 16 0.69 -7.03 23.71
CA ALA A 16 -0.03 -7.64 24.82
C ALA A 16 -1.22 -8.49 24.37
N LEU A 17 -1.59 -8.40 23.07
CA LEU A 17 -2.61 -9.27 22.52
C LEU A 17 -2.11 -10.70 22.52
N PRO A 18 -2.80 -11.60 23.22
CA PRO A 18 -2.49 -13.01 23.14
C PRO A 18 -2.44 -13.45 21.67
N SER A 19 -1.47 -14.26 21.31
CA SER A 19 -1.24 -14.70 19.92
C SER A 19 -2.47 -15.38 19.30
N TYR A 20 -3.32 -15.99 20.10
CA TYR A 20 -4.55 -16.62 19.64
C TYR A 20 -5.61 -15.63 19.13
N LEU A 21 -5.60 -14.37 19.57
CA LEU A 21 -6.48 -13.33 19.03
C LEU A 21 -6.03 -12.84 17.65
N LYS A 22 -4.77 -13.06 17.30
CA LYS A 22 -4.22 -12.70 15.99
C LYS A 22 -4.51 -13.74 14.92
N TYR A 23 -4.55 -15.01 15.27
CA TYR A 23 -4.34 -16.04 14.25
C TYR A 23 -5.22 -17.26 14.36
N SER A 24 -6.27 -17.45 14.78
CA SER A 24 -6.88 -18.73 14.44
C SER A 24 -7.72 -19.50 15.44
N VAL A 25 -7.75 -19.08 16.63
CA VAL A 25 -8.60 -19.83 17.59
C VAL A 25 -9.54 -18.81 18.22
N VAL A 26 -10.83 -19.08 18.12
CA VAL A 26 -11.82 -18.36 18.92
C VAL A 26 -11.45 -18.60 20.39
N PRO A 27 -11.18 -17.53 21.17
CA PRO A 27 -10.79 -17.69 22.57
C PRO A 27 -11.89 -18.41 23.35
N SER A 28 -11.51 -19.19 24.34
CA SER A 28 -12.48 -19.70 25.31
C SER A 28 -13.16 -18.53 26.03
N ARG A 29 -14.34 -18.78 26.61
CA ARG A 29 -15.04 -17.75 27.39
C ARG A 29 -14.13 -17.15 28.48
N GLN A 30 -13.40 -17.94 29.23
CA GLN A 30 -12.48 -17.44 30.25
C GLN A 30 -11.36 -16.56 29.70
N GLN A 31 -10.72 -16.99 28.62
CA GLN A 31 -9.68 -16.20 27.97
C GLN A 31 -10.22 -14.86 27.45
N TYR A 32 -11.46 -14.85 26.98
CA TYR A 32 -12.10 -13.64 26.52
C TYR A 32 -12.47 -12.70 27.67
N GLU A 33 -13.01 -13.24 28.79
CA GLU A 33 -13.27 -12.47 30.00
C GLU A 33 -11.99 -11.86 30.60
N ASP A 34 -10.90 -12.62 30.65
CA ASP A 34 -9.58 -12.14 31.08
C ASP A 34 -9.06 -11.01 30.19
N TYR A 35 -9.24 -11.15 28.89
CA TYR A 35 -8.88 -10.13 27.92
C TYR A 35 -9.70 -8.84 28.11
N LEU A 36 -11.02 -8.95 28.28
CA LEU A 36 -11.89 -7.80 28.55
C LEU A 36 -11.52 -7.10 29.86
N LYS A 37 -11.18 -7.86 30.89
CA LYS A 37 -10.74 -7.33 32.17
C LYS A 37 -9.47 -6.51 32.04
N LEU A 38 -8.49 -7.02 31.32
CA LEU A 38 -7.23 -6.32 31.03
C LEU A 38 -7.48 -4.97 30.35
N PHE A 39 -8.37 -4.93 29.37
CA PHE A 39 -8.72 -3.67 28.67
C PHE A 39 -9.43 -2.66 29.58
N ARG A 40 -10.25 -3.10 30.51
CA ARG A 40 -10.95 -2.24 31.46
C ARG A 40 -10.00 -1.65 32.51
N GLU A 41 -9.07 -2.45 33.00
CA GLU A 41 -8.09 -2.04 34.02
C GLU A 41 -7.09 -1.01 33.48
N ASP A 42 -6.70 -1.12 32.24
CA ASP A 42 -5.76 -0.18 31.60
C ASP A 42 -6.38 1.18 31.20
N GLY A 43 -7.68 1.38 31.45
CA GLY A 43 -8.37 2.61 31.09
C GLY A 43 -8.40 2.89 29.57
N VAL A 44 -8.03 1.93 28.75
CA VAL A 44 -8.22 1.96 27.30
C VAL A 44 -9.72 1.81 27.04
N GLY A 45 -10.42 2.88 27.39
CA GLY A 45 -11.85 2.93 27.38
C GLY A 45 -12.43 2.68 26.01
N GLY A 46 -13.58 2.10 26.02
CA GLY A 46 -14.41 1.94 24.86
C GLY A 46 -14.34 0.56 24.22
N ASN A 47 -14.79 0.51 23.01
CA ASN A 47 -15.10 -0.71 22.28
C ASN A 47 -13.89 -1.32 21.54
N GLY A 48 -12.66 -0.91 21.85
CA GLY A 48 -11.44 -1.31 21.12
C GLY A 48 -11.16 -2.81 21.12
N PHE A 49 -11.68 -3.55 22.07
CA PHE A 49 -11.54 -5.00 22.11
C PHE A 49 -12.37 -5.74 21.04
N HIS A 50 -13.39 -5.11 20.47
CA HIS A 50 -14.15 -5.71 19.36
C HIS A 50 -13.27 -5.88 18.12
N GLU A 51 -12.39 -4.93 17.88
CA GLU A 51 -11.60 -4.83 16.66
C GLU A 51 -10.45 -5.84 16.63
N CYS A 52 -9.91 -6.26 17.76
CA CYS A 52 -8.89 -7.30 17.78
C CYS A 52 -9.43 -8.67 17.32
N LEU A 53 -10.73 -8.93 17.50
CA LEU A 53 -11.39 -10.12 16.98
C LEU A 53 -11.51 -10.09 15.44
N ASN A 54 -11.34 -8.95 14.82
CA ASN A 54 -11.42 -8.79 13.37
C ASN A 54 -10.34 -9.57 12.61
N PHE A 55 -9.25 -9.94 13.30
CA PHE A 55 -8.18 -10.76 12.73
C PHE A 55 -8.04 -12.14 13.36
N ALA A 56 -8.96 -12.50 14.25
CA ALA A 56 -9.03 -13.84 14.82
C ALA A 56 -9.59 -14.82 13.78
N VAL A 57 -8.76 -15.18 12.81
CA VAL A 57 -9.08 -16.15 11.77
C VAL A 57 -9.30 -17.50 12.45
N SER A 58 -10.55 -17.87 12.68
CA SER A 58 -10.95 -19.14 13.30
C SER A 58 -10.78 -20.30 12.30
N GLN A 59 -11.02 -21.53 12.75
CA GLN A 59 -11.11 -22.69 11.85
C GLN A 59 -12.38 -22.66 10.96
N SER A 60 -13.19 -21.64 11.09
CA SER A 60 -14.36 -21.39 10.25
C SER A 60 -13.92 -20.79 8.91
N ASP A 61 -14.56 -21.18 7.84
CA ASP A 61 -14.34 -20.61 6.50
C ASP A 61 -14.74 -19.13 6.41
N THR A 62 -15.50 -18.64 7.40
CA THR A 62 -16.02 -17.27 7.42
C THR A 62 -15.62 -16.58 8.72
N LEU A 63 -14.96 -15.42 8.59
CA LEU A 63 -14.65 -14.52 9.67
C LEU A 63 -15.76 -13.46 9.80
N ARG A 64 -16.24 -13.28 11.02
CA ARG A 64 -17.14 -12.18 11.38
C ARG A 64 -16.35 -11.04 11.99
N PHE A 65 -16.56 -9.83 11.54
CA PHE A 65 -15.82 -8.70 12.09
C PHE A 65 -16.69 -7.47 12.37
N TYR A 66 -16.21 -6.70 13.32
CA TYR A 66 -16.82 -5.48 13.79
C TYR A 66 -16.34 -4.29 12.97
N LEU A 67 -17.26 -3.41 12.61
CA LEU A 67 -16.97 -2.09 12.07
C LEU A 67 -17.34 -1.02 13.11
N PRO A 68 -16.40 -0.13 13.49
CA PRO A 68 -16.76 1.03 14.29
C PRO A 68 -17.92 1.82 13.66
N PRO A 69 -18.81 2.45 14.43
CA PRO A 69 -19.98 3.16 13.89
C PRO A 69 -19.67 4.16 12.80
N THR A 70 -18.49 4.81 12.89
CA THR A 70 -18.01 5.77 11.88
C THR A 70 -17.39 5.10 10.65
N SER A 71 -17.23 3.77 10.67
CA SER A 71 -16.63 2.98 9.58
C SER A 71 -17.64 2.09 8.86
N VAL A 72 -18.92 2.13 9.24
CA VAL A 72 -19.98 1.39 8.54
C VAL A 72 -20.29 2.07 7.20
N PRO A 73 -20.22 1.36 6.06
CA PRO A 73 -20.54 1.91 4.75
C PRO A 73 -21.96 2.48 4.68
N ALA A 74 -22.17 3.44 3.80
CA ALA A 74 -23.49 4.05 3.57
C ALA A 74 -24.50 3.00 3.03
N ALA A 75 -25.80 3.14 3.36
CA ALA A 75 -26.86 2.20 2.98
C ALA A 75 -26.90 1.88 1.47
N LYS A 76 -26.63 2.86 0.62
CA LYS A 76 -26.60 2.67 -0.85
C LYS A 76 -25.52 1.73 -1.37
N ARG A 77 -24.62 1.27 -0.50
CA ARG A 77 -23.54 0.35 -0.81
C ARG A 77 -23.62 -0.97 -0.03
N GLU A 78 -24.79 -1.26 0.56
CA GLU A 78 -24.99 -2.44 1.40
C GLU A 78 -24.75 -3.74 0.64
N ASP A 79 -25.05 -3.77 -0.65
CA ASP A 79 -24.86 -4.92 -1.53
C ASP A 79 -23.48 -4.99 -2.21
N ASP A 80 -22.57 -4.02 -1.93
CA ASP A 80 -21.25 -4.04 -2.52
C ASP A 80 -20.38 -5.13 -1.86
N GLU A 81 -19.52 -5.79 -2.65
CA GLU A 81 -18.39 -6.55 -2.11
C GLU A 81 -17.28 -5.56 -1.77
N PHE A 82 -16.73 -5.64 -0.55
CA PHE A 82 -15.69 -4.72 -0.10
C PHE A 82 -14.32 -5.39 0.05
N VAL A 83 -13.29 -4.56 -0.08
CA VAL A 83 -11.94 -4.82 0.44
C VAL A 83 -11.60 -3.70 1.41
N PHE A 84 -11.49 -4.03 2.69
CA PHE A 84 -11.14 -3.08 3.74
C PHE A 84 -9.67 -3.20 4.13
N PHE A 85 -8.99 -2.06 4.15
CA PHE A 85 -7.66 -1.91 4.73
C PHE A 85 -7.79 -1.26 6.10
N SER A 86 -7.36 -1.97 7.13
CA SER A 86 -7.43 -1.50 8.51
C SER A 86 -6.17 -0.71 8.87
N PHE A 87 -6.37 0.49 9.40
CA PHE A 87 -5.25 1.28 9.90
C PHE A 87 -5.50 1.71 11.34
N THR A 88 -4.42 1.90 12.07
CA THR A 88 -4.45 2.42 13.43
C THR A 88 -3.87 3.81 13.47
N TYR A 89 -4.37 4.59 14.41
CA TYR A 89 -3.80 5.86 14.77
C TYR A 89 -3.46 5.81 16.27
N LYS A 90 -2.20 5.98 16.62
CA LYS A 90 -1.83 6.19 18.01
C LYS A 90 -2.17 7.64 18.37
N GLY A 91 -2.92 7.82 19.46
CA GLY A 91 -3.25 9.14 20.00
C GLY A 91 -2.04 9.92 20.54
N ASP A 92 -0.85 9.30 20.64
CA ASP A 92 0.38 9.96 20.99
C ASP A 92 0.97 10.65 19.76
N GLN A 93 1.26 11.93 19.90
CA GLN A 93 1.65 12.84 18.84
C GLN A 93 2.96 12.48 18.11
N GLU A 94 3.67 11.45 18.54
CA GLU A 94 4.98 11.07 18.00
C GLU A 94 4.97 9.87 17.05
N LEU A 95 3.80 9.25 16.81
CA LEU A 95 3.76 8.02 16.01
C LEU A 95 2.82 8.16 14.82
N SER A 96 3.36 7.94 13.62
CA SER A 96 2.60 7.85 12.38
C SER A 96 1.50 6.78 12.47
N ALA A 97 0.42 6.96 11.71
CA ALA A 97 -0.57 5.91 11.51
C ALA A 97 0.06 4.70 10.80
N HIS A 98 -0.49 3.51 11.03
CA HIS A 98 -0.02 2.29 10.38
C HIS A 98 -1.18 1.53 9.75
N ILE A 99 -0.98 1.00 8.57
CA ILE A 99 -1.88 0.00 7.99
C ILE A 99 -1.47 -1.36 8.57
N VAL A 100 -2.44 -2.03 9.21
CA VAL A 100 -2.17 -3.22 10.03
C VAL A 100 -2.79 -4.49 9.49
N GLY A 101 -3.71 -4.41 8.52
CA GLY A 101 -4.33 -5.60 7.99
C GLY A 101 -5.32 -5.33 6.87
N VAL A 102 -5.79 -6.39 6.25
CA VAL A 102 -6.75 -6.39 5.16
C VAL A 102 -7.82 -7.46 5.33
N HIS A 103 -9.05 -7.10 5.00
CA HIS A 103 -10.20 -7.98 4.87
C HIS A 103 -10.72 -7.87 3.44
N ALA A 104 -10.72 -8.95 2.69
CA ALA A 104 -11.18 -8.97 1.31
C ALA A 104 -12.34 -9.95 1.13
N GLY A 105 -13.16 -9.74 0.07
CA GLY A 105 -14.39 -10.49 -0.14
C GLY A 105 -15.45 -10.23 0.92
N VAL A 106 -15.47 -9.01 1.44
CA VAL A 106 -16.33 -8.63 2.56
C VAL A 106 -17.74 -8.34 2.08
N ASN A 107 -18.72 -8.92 2.79
CA ASN A 107 -20.13 -8.60 2.62
C ASN A 107 -20.69 -8.05 3.94
N LEU A 108 -21.48 -6.99 3.86
CA LEU A 108 -22.22 -6.48 5.02
C LEU A 108 -23.36 -7.44 5.36
N VAL A 109 -23.50 -7.74 6.65
CA VAL A 109 -24.57 -8.60 7.18
C VAL A 109 -25.64 -7.74 7.82
N ASN A 110 -25.23 -6.81 8.68
CA ASN A 110 -26.14 -5.89 9.35
C ASN A 110 -25.42 -4.60 9.72
N ARG A 111 -25.93 -3.48 9.27
CA ARG A 111 -25.36 -2.15 9.51
C ARG A 111 -25.45 -1.70 10.96
N GLU A 112 -26.42 -2.21 11.70
CA GLU A 112 -26.60 -1.92 13.13
C GLU A 112 -25.79 -2.87 14.02
N GLY A 113 -25.23 -3.91 13.42
CA GLY A 113 -24.52 -4.97 14.11
C GLY A 113 -25.45 -6.13 14.51
N GLN A 114 -24.94 -7.33 14.30
CA GLN A 114 -25.57 -8.57 14.76
C GLN A 114 -24.79 -9.12 15.96
N ALA A 115 -25.49 -9.55 17.00
CA ALA A 115 -24.86 -10.15 18.18
C ALA A 115 -24.03 -11.39 17.80
N ARG A 116 -22.84 -11.47 18.38
CA ARG A 116 -21.96 -12.63 18.27
C ARG A 116 -22.49 -13.74 19.13
N GLY A 117 -22.79 -14.82 18.96
CA GLY A 117 -23.16 -15.90 19.86
C GLY A 117 -22.05 -16.28 20.85
N GLU A 118 -22.17 -17.42 21.48
CA GLU A 118 -21.10 -17.99 22.32
C GLU A 118 -19.78 -18.10 21.57
N PRO A 119 -18.62 -17.90 22.18
CA PRO A 119 -18.41 -17.69 23.63
C PRO A 119 -18.47 -16.21 24.08
N PHE A 120 -18.96 -15.32 23.25
CA PHE A 120 -18.90 -13.86 23.41
C PHE A 120 -20.12 -13.28 24.17
N ILE A 121 -20.96 -14.12 24.76
CA ILE A 121 -22.06 -13.71 25.64
C ILE A 121 -21.55 -13.69 27.08
N ILE A 122 -21.47 -12.49 27.66
CA ILE A 122 -20.98 -12.27 29.03
C ILE A 122 -22.03 -11.51 29.80
N ASP A 123 -22.43 -12.03 30.95
CA ASP A 123 -23.44 -11.43 31.82
C ASP A 123 -23.01 -10.01 32.26
N GLY A 124 -23.91 -9.06 32.14
CA GLY A 124 -23.65 -7.65 32.49
C GLY A 124 -22.75 -6.87 31.54
N VAL A 125 -22.42 -7.43 30.38
CA VAL A 125 -21.73 -6.75 29.30
C VAL A 125 -22.65 -6.66 28.11
N GLU A 126 -22.66 -5.52 27.40
CA GLU A 126 -23.36 -5.41 26.13
C GLU A 126 -22.88 -6.49 25.17
N PRO A 127 -23.79 -7.14 24.41
CA PRO A 127 -23.42 -8.17 23.47
C PRO A 127 -22.42 -7.65 22.47
N LEU A 128 -21.32 -8.38 22.25
CA LEU A 128 -20.42 -8.09 21.16
C LEU A 128 -21.13 -8.32 19.83
N VAL A 129 -20.96 -7.38 18.93
CA VAL A 129 -21.60 -7.42 17.62
C VAL A 129 -20.57 -7.58 16.50
N PHE A 130 -21.04 -8.01 15.35
CA PHE A 130 -20.31 -7.95 14.09
C PHE A 130 -21.23 -7.32 13.03
N HIS A 131 -20.63 -6.69 12.04
CA HIS A 131 -21.35 -5.98 10.98
C HIS A 131 -21.17 -6.64 9.62
N ALA A 132 -20.08 -7.39 9.46
CA ALA A 132 -19.69 -7.94 8.18
C ALA A 132 -19.05 -9.33 8.34
N GLU A 133 -19.05 -10.06 7.24
CA GLU A 133 -18.39 -11.36 7.10
C GLU A 133 -17.42 -11.33 5.92
N ALA A 134 -16.33 -12.08 6.07
CA ALA A 134 -15.33 -12.25 5.01
C ALA A 134 -14.83 -13.70 4.99
N PRO A 135 -14.42 -14.26 3.83
CA PRO A 135 -13.72 -15.52 3.79
C PRO A 135 -12.44 -15.47 4.62
N SER A 136 -12.25 -16.40 5.54
CA SER A 136 -11.10 -16.42 6.46
C SER A 136 -9.76 -16.47 5.74
N ASP A 137 -9.72 -17.03 4.55
CA ASP A 137 -8.54 -17.16 3.69
C ASP A 137 -8.25 -15.89 2.85
N LEU A 138 -9.06 -14.84 3.02
CA LEU A 138 -8.88 -13.51 2.45
C LEU A 138 -8.73 -12.43 3.53
N VAL A 139 -8.43 -12.83 4.77
CA VAL A 139 -8.20 -11.92 5.89
C VAL A 139 -6.82 -12.13 6.47
N THR A 140 -6.05 -11.07 6.63
CA THR A 140 -4.73 -11.15 7.25
C THR A 140 -4.29 -9.85 7.88
N LEU A 141 -3.43 -9.96 8.89
CA LEU A 141 -2.59 -8.86 9.33
C LEU A 141 -1.49 -8.60 8.28
N ILE A 142 -0.84 -7.45 8.42
CA ILE A 142 0.32 -7.04 7.63
C ILE A 142 1.50 -6.91 8.59
N THR A 143 2.51 -7.77 8.42
CA THR A 143 3.71 -7.80 9.25
C THR A 143 4.98 -7.76 8.38
N PRO A 144 5.85 -6.75 8.53
CA PRO A 144 5.69 -5.54 9.34
C PRO A 144 4.52 -4.65 8.89
N THR A 145 3.98 -3.86 9.81
CA THR A 145 2.92 -2.90 9.49
C THR A 145 3.44 -1.78 8.58
N LEU A 146 2.60 -1.26 7.69
CA LEU A 146 3.00 -0.18 6.78
C LEU A 146 2.84 1.19 7.45
N PRO A 147 3.92 1.97 7.63
CA PRO A 147 3.81 3.37 8.02
C PRO A 147 2.99 4.16 6.98
N TYR A 148 2.18 5.11 7.47
CA TYR A 148 1.21 5.76 6.64
C TYR A 148 1.01 7.22 7.04
N GLU A 149 1.15 8.11 6.05
CA GLU A 149 0.85 9.52 6.19
C GLU A 149 -0.34 9.90 5.33
N VAL A 150 -1.37 10.45 5.95
CA VAL A 150 -2.63 10.76 5.27
C VAL A 150 -2.52 11.87 4.23
N SER A 151 -1.50 12.70 4.35
CA SER A 151 -1.26 13.86 3.49
C SER A 151 -0.52 13.52 2.19
N ASP A 152 0.16 12.38 2.11
CA ASP A 152 0.99 12.04 0.95
C ASP A 152 0.20 11.51 -0.26
N GLY A 153 -1.03 11.06 -0.05
CA GLY A 153 -1.89 10.59 -1.12
C GLY A 153 -1.48 9.23 -1.71
N PHE A 154 -0.61 8.46 -1.04
CA PHE A 154 -0.06 7.23 -1.60
C PHE A 154 -0.91 5.99 -1.34
N TYR A 155 -1.36 5.79 -0.09
CA TYR A 155 -2.23 4.66 0.28
C TYR A 155 -3.71 5.05 0.35
N THR A 156 -3.99 6.34 0.48
CA THR A 156 -5.34 6.91 0.42
C THR A 156 -5.28 8.25 -0.28
N PRO A 157 -6.41 8.79 -0.79
CA PRO A 157 -6.41 10.16 -1.28
C PRO A 157 -5.86 11.12 -0.23
N ALA A 158 -5.02 12.09 -0.67
CA ALA A 158 -4.39 13.06 0.21
C ALA A 158 -5.40 13.95 0.92
N TYR A 159 -5.22 14.11 2.23
CA TYR A 159 -6.04 15.01 3.06
C TYR A 159 -5.18 15.65 4.16
N PRO A 160 -5.53 16.84 4.64
CA PRO A 160 -4.78 17.51 5.69
C PRO A 160 -4.89 16.78 7.05
N SER A 161 -5.92 15.97 7.24
CA SER A 161 -6.08 15.15 8.44
C SER A 161 -6.95 13.94 8.14
N TRP A 162 -6.80 12.88 8.92
CA TRP A 162 -7.76 11.79 8.86
C TRP A 162 -9.12 12.25 9.38
N GLY A 163 -10.15 12.17 8.52
CA GLY A 163 -11.53 12.42 8.93
C GLY A 163 -12.13 11.27 9.73
N TYR A 164 -13.43 11.08 9.63
CA TYR A 164 -14.15 9.98 10.30
C TYR A 164 -13.80 8.63 9.68
N GLY A 165 -13.86 7.58 10.50
CA GLY A 165 -13.51 6.18 10.40
C GLY A 165 -13.41 5.45 9.06
N LEU A 166 -14.21 5.82 8.03
CA LEU A 166 -14.21 5.17 6.72
C LEU A 166 -13.76 6.14 5.62
N ARG A 167 -12.90 5.66 4.73
CA ARG A 167 -12.49 6.37 3.52
C ARG A 167 -12.47 5.43 2.33
N TYR A 168 -13.26 5.74 1.30
CA TYR A 168 -13.17 5.04 0.02
C TYR A 168 -11.85 5.39 -0.66
N ILE A 169 -11.22 4.37 -1.22
CA ILE A 169 -9.98 4.48 -1.97
C ILE A 169 -10.17 3.85 -3.34
N ASP A 170 -9.33 4.16 -4.28
CA ASP A 170 -9.38 3.52 -5.60
C ASP A 170 -8.50 2.26 -5.67
N ALA A 171 -8.56 1.58 -6.80
CA ALA A 171 -7.79 0.37 -7.04
C ALA A 171 -6.26 0.61 -7.00
N GLN A 172 -5.81 1.82 -7.34
CA GLN A 172 -4.39 2.16 -7.30
C GLN A 172 -3.86 2.25 -5.87
N HIS A 173 -4.61 2.92 -4.97
CA HIS A 173 -4.28 2.95 -3.55
C HIS A 173 -4.25 1.53 -2.96
N ALA A 174 -5.26 0.71 -3.27
CA ALA A 174 -5.31 -0.69 -2.84
C ALA A 174 -4.10 -1.49 -3.36
N ALA A 175 -3.73 -1.30 -4.62
CA ALA A 175 -2.56 -1.94 -5.23
C ALA A 175 -1.25 -1.51 -4.55
N ASN A 176 -1.12 -0.24 -4.19
CA ASN A 176 0.05 0.26 -3.47
C ASN A 176 0.19 -0.40 -2.09
N ILE A 177 -0.91 -0.48 -1.33
CA ILE A 177 -0.92 -1.14 -0.02
C ILE A 177 -0.51 -2.61 -0.15
N ILE A 178 -1.16 -3.38 -1.03
CA ILE A 178 -0.90 -4.81 -1.18
C ILE A 178 0.53 -5.06 -1.68
N ARG A 179 1.03 -4.26 -2.62
CA ARG A 179 2.41 -4.36 -3.13
C ARG A 179 3.43 -4.17 -2.02
N ASP A 180 3.27 -3.12 -1.25
CA ASP A 180 4.23 -2.80 -0.19
C ASP A 180 4.15 -3.80 0.96
N ALA A 181 2.94 -4.28 1.29
CA ALA A 181 2.76 -5.36 2.27
C ALA A 181 3.47 -6.66 1.81
N ILE A 182 3.29 -7.08 0.54
CA ILE A 182 3.98 -8.26 -0.01
C ILE A 182 5.49 -8.07 0.03
N ARG A 183 5.97 -6.90 -0.36
CA ARG A 183 7.41 -6.59 -0.38
C ARG A 183 8.01 -6.64 1.02
N GLN A 184 7.41 -5.97 1.99
CA GLN A 184 7.91 -5.94 3.37
C GLN A 184 7.85 -7.32 4.03
N ALA A 185 6.74 -8.05 3.86
CA ALA A 185 6.63 -9.42 4.36
C ALA A 185 7.68 -10.35 3.73
N SER A 186 7.93 -10.23 2.42
CA SER A 186 8.97 -11.03 1.74
C SER A 186 10.36 -10.72 2.25
N ALA A 187 10.69 -9.45 2.46
CA ALA A 187 11.99 -9.06 3.03
C ALA A 187 12.15 -9.51 4.49
N ALA A 188 11.08 -9.42 5.30
CA ALA A 188 11.11 -9.85 6.69
C ALA A 188 11.39 -11.35 6.84
N LEU A 189 10.91 -12.19 5.92
CA LEU A 189 11.16 -13.63 5.95
C LEU A 189 12.66 -14.02 5.95
N GLU A 190 13.52 -13.15 5.42
CA GLU A 190 14.97 -13.40 5.36
C GLU A 190 15.67 -13.21 6.72
N SER A 191 15.08 -12.40 7.60
CA SER A 191 15.71 -11.94 8.85
C SER A 191 15.07 -12.44 10.14
N VAL A 192 13.86 -13.04 10.08
CA VAL A 192 13.09 -13.44 11.27
C VAL A 192 13.34 -14.91 11.67
N GLY A 193 13.03 -15.23 12.95
CA GLY A 193 13.07 -16.59 13.49
C GLY A 193 11.98 -17.50 12.90
N GLU A 194 12.10 -18.82 13.15
CA GLU A 194 11.23 -19.84 12.55
C GLU A 194 9.75 -19.62 12.86
N SER A 195 9.39 -19.29 14.09
CA SER A 195 8.01 -19.04 14.50
C SER A 195 7.39 -17.85 13.78
N GLU A 196 8.13 -16.75 13.64
CA GLU A 196 7.70 -15.56 12.93
C GLU A 196 7.61 -15.80 11.43
N ARG A 197 8.54 -16.61 10.88
CA ARG A 197 8.55 -17.00 9.47
C ARG A 197 7.28 -17.73 9.05
N ILE A 198 6.76 -18.62 9.91
CA ILE A 198 5.50 -19.33 9.67
C ILE A 198 4.34 -18.33 9.58
N VAL A 199 4.30 -17.36 10.49
CA VAL A 199 3.26 -16.33 10.55
C VAL A 199 3.30 -15.43 9.32
N ILE A 200 4.46 -14.84 9.06
CA ILE A 200 4.65 -13.92 7.91
C ILE A 200 4.45 -14.67 6.58
N GLY A 201 4.87 -15.93 6.49
CA GLY A 201 4.64 -16.77 5.32
C GLY A 201 3.15 -16.98 5.01
N ARG A 202 2.32 -17.17 6.07
CA ARG A 202 0.86 -17.26 5.92
C ARG A 202 0.26 -15.93 5.48
N GLU A 203 0.66 -14.82 6.10
CA GLU A 203 0.21 -13.47 5.72
C GLU A 203 0.54 -13.17 4.27
N LEU A 204 1.76 -13.44 3.84
CA LEU A 204 2.22 -13.27 2.47
C LEU A 204 1.40 -14.10 1.47
N HIS A 205 1.06 -15.34 1.84
CA HIS A 205 0.19 -16.19 1.02
C HIS A 205 -1.19 -15.56 0.81
N VAL A 206 -1.81 -15.05 1.89
CA VAL A 206 -3.12 -14.38 1.82
C VAL A 206 -3.04 -13.08 1.00
N LEU A 207 -2.02 -12.25 1.20
CA LEU A 207 -1.81 -11.02 0.43
C LEU A 207 -1.70 -11.30 -1.07
N ARG A 208 -0.93 -12.31 -1.47
CA ARG A 208 -0.80 -12.73 -2.88
C ARG A 208 -2.12 -13.26 -3.45
N ARG A 209 -2.91 -13.94 -2.63
CA ARG A 209 -4.23 -14.43 -3.02
C ARG A 209 -5.21 -13.27 -3.25
N ILE A 210 -5.20 -12.25 -2.41
CA ILE A 210 -5.99 -11.02 -2.58
C ILE A 210 -5.57 -10.30 -3.86
N ASP A 211 -4.27 -10.14 -4.08
CA ASP A 211 -3.73 -9.54 -5.30
C ASP A 211 -4.23 -10.27 -6.56
N ALA A 212 -4.11 -11.59 -6.58
CA ALA A 212 -4.54 -12.41 -7.71
C ALA A 212 -6.06 -12.33 -7.94
N ARG A 213 -6.87 -12.32 -6.87
CA ARG A 213 -8.34 -12.28 -6.97
C ARG A 213 -8.83 -10.98 -7.59
N TYR A 214 -8.23 -9.85 -7.23
CA TYR A 214 -8.70 -8.52 -7.64
C TYR A 214 -7.88 -7.91 -8.77
N GLY A 215 -6.83 -8.59 -9.22
CA GLY A 215 -5.99 -8.13 -10.33
C GLY A 215 -5.30 -6.80 -10.02
N LEU A 216 -4.85 -6.61 -8.77
CA LEU A 216 -4.23 -5.36 -8.34
C LEU A 216 -2.83 -5.17 -8.94
N GLY A 217 -2.24 -6.23 -9.51
CA GLY A 217 -0.92 -6.18 -10.14
C GLY A 217 0.22 -6.01 -9.14
N ALA A 218 -0.02 -6.38 -7.87
CA ALA A 218 0.98 -6.34 -6.82
C ALA A 218 1.90 -7.58 -6.83
N GLY A 219 1.48 -8.69 -7.45
CA GLY A 219 2.22 -9.95 -7.56
C GLY A 219 2.84 -10.16 -8.93
N ASP A 220 4.14 -10.47 -8.96
CA ASP A 220 4.94 -11.01 -10.08
C ASP A 220 5.18 -10.17 -11.34
N GLY A 221 4.74 -8.93 -11.42
CA GLY A 221 5.55 -7.98 -12.15
C GLY A 221 6.86 -7.80 -11.36
N PRO A 222 8.04 -7.70 -12.00
CA PRO A 222 9.17 -7.21 -11.24
C PRO A 222 8.66 -5.96 -10.53
N PRO A 223 8.93 -5.80 -9.21
CA PRO A 223 8.72 -4.49 -8.62
C PRO A 223 9.31 -3.53 -9.62
N LYS A 224 8.69 -2.40 -9.89
CA LYS A 224 9.44 -1.25 -10.36
C LYS A 224 10.52 -1.12 -9.27
N GLN A 225 11.66 -1.78 -9.47
CA GLN A 225 12.75 -1.77 -8.53
C GLN A 225 13.29 -0.37 -8.60
N ARG A 226 12.83 0.42 -7.67
CA ARG A 226 13.42 1.68 -7.34
C ARG A 226 14.70 1.33 -6.63
N GLY A 227 15.79 1.87 -7.15
CA GLY A 227 17.16 1.54 -6.78
C GLY A 227 17.37 1.25 -5.31
N SER A 228 17.99 0.13 -5.03
CA SER A 228 18.29 -0.32 -3.69
C SER A 228 19.57 0.33 -3.18
N ALA A 229 19.61 0.63 -1.97
CA ALA A 229 20.51 0.25 -0.91
C ALA A 229 20.84 1.39 0.06
N GLY A 230 20.68 1.09 1.29
CA GLY A 230 21.29 1.81 2.42
C GLY A 230 20.28 2.48 3.33
N GLY A 231 20.20 1.97 4.56
CA GLY A 231 19.35 2.38 5.68
C GLY A 231 18.84 3.82 5.65
N GLY A 232 17.58 3.96 5.29
CA GLY A 232 16.90 5.22 5.16
C GLY A 232 15.45 4.96 4.74
N MET A 233 14.71 5.82 4.24
CA MET A 233 13.31 5.76 3.84
C MET A 233 12.95 4.55 2.94
N PRO A 234 11.70 4.02 2.98
CA PRO A 234 11.20 2.98 2.07
C PRO A 234 11.31 3.41 0.60
N ASP A 235 11.74 2.49 -0.27
CA ASP A 235 11.95 2.73 -1.71
C ASP A 235 10.76 3.37 -2.46
N THR A 236 9.54 3.11 -2.00
CA THR A 236 8.32 3.67 -2.59
C THR A 236 8.15 5.16 -2.32
N GLU A 237 8.51 5.62 -1.12
CA GLU A 237 8.43 7.04 -0.75
C GLU A 237 9.45 7.84 -1.54
N ILE A 238 10.68 7.33 -1.64
CA ILE A 238 11.75 7.98 -2.42
C ILE A 238 11.35 8.09 -3.89
N GLY A 239 10.76 7.05 -4.44
CA GLY A 239 10.31 7.07 -5.81
C GLY A 239 9.19 8.07 -6.07
N TYR A 240 8.17 8.10 -5.22
CA TYR A 240 7.10 9.08 -5.32
C TYR A 240 7.62 10.52 -5.18
N ARG A 241 8.51 10.76 -4.20
CA ARG A 241 9.15 12.06 -4.03
C ARG A 241 9.95 12.47 -5.26
N GLY A 242 10.66 11.52 -5.89
CA GLY A 242 11.39 11.81 -7.11
C GLY A 242 10.50 12.09 -8.30
N GLU A 243 9.47 11.29 -8.52
CA GLU A 243 8.48 11.56 -9.55
C GLU A 243 7.80 12.92 -9.34
N ARG A 244 7.40 13.22 -8.11
CA ARG A 244 6.80 14.50 -7.74
C ARG A 244 7.74 15.67 -8.00
N PHE A 245 8.99 15.54 -7.59
CA PHE A 245 10.00 16.58 -7.81
C PHE A 245 10.21 16.86 -9.31
N VAL A 246 10.33 15.79 -10.13
CA VAL A 246 10.44 15.94 -11.58
C VAL A 246 9.17 16.53 -12.18
N TYR A 247 7.99 16.10 -11.73
CA TYR A 247 6.72 16.65 -12.20
C TYR A 247 6.58 18.14 -11.92
N GLU A 248 6.89 18.60 -10.70
CA GLU A 248 6.86 20.02 -10.33
C GLU A 248 7.87 20.85 -11.15
N ARG A 249 9.06 20.30 -11.40
CA ARG A 249 10.06 20.90 -12.28
C ARG A 249 9.54 21.04 -13.73
N GLU A 250 8.88 20.02 -14.24
CA GLU A 250 8.32 20.03 -15.60
C GLU A 250 7.16 21.02 -15.72
N LEU A 251 6.32 21.16 -14.70
CA LEU A 251 5.29 22.19 -14.66
C LEU A 251 5.89 23.59 -14.78
N ALA A 252 6.94 23.89 -14.01
CA ALA A 252 7.63 25.16 -14.06
C ALA A 252 8.28 25.41 -15.43
N TYR A 253 8.93 24.39 -16.00
CA TYR A 253 9.54 24.48 -17.32
C TYR A 253 8.50 24.75 -18.41
N VAL A 254 7.42 24.00 -18.47
CA VAL A 254 6.38 24.15 -19.49
C VAL A 254 5.72 25.53 -19.40
N GLN A 255 5.51 26.05 -18.19
CA GLN A 255 5.04 27.43 -17.99
C GLN A 255 6.06 28.46 -18.48
N SER A 256 7.37 28.25 -18.25
CA SER A 256 8.44 29.17 -18.68
C SER A 256 8.54 29.31 -20.21
N ILE A 257 8.15 28.26 -20.95
CA ILE A 257 8.08 28.30 -22.40
C ILE A 257 6.73 28.80 -22.95
N GLY A 258 5.87 29.37 -22.10
CA GLY A 258 4.58 29.95 -22.47
C GLY A 258 3.46 28.95 -22.74
N ARG A 259 3.59 27.70 -22.22
CA ARG A 259 2.59 26.64 -22.37
C ARG A 259 1.79 26.47 -21.07
N LYS A 260 0.69 25.68 -21.13
CA LYS A 260 -0.22 25.52 -19.99
C LYS A 260 0.21 24.33 -19.14
N ALA A 261 0.11 24.46 -17.82
CA ALA A 261 0.40 23.41 -16.85
C ALA A 261 -0.32 22.07 -17.15
N LYS A 262 -1.55 22.10 -17.66
CA LYS A 262 -2.34 20.93 -18.05
C LYS A 262 -1.74 20.10 -19.20
N GLU A 263 -0.70 20.60 -19.86
CA GLU A 263 0.03 19.88 -20.92
C GLU A 263 1.15 19.00 -20.34
N VAL A 264 1.36 19.05 -19.03
CA VAL A 264 2.17 18.09 -18.28
C VAL A 264 1.25 17.09 -17.60
N GLU A 265 1.50 15.82 -17.79
CA GLU A 265 0.71 14.74 -17.22
C GLU A 265 1.61 13.83 -16.40
N TRP A 266 1.24 13.62 -15.14
CA TRP A 266 1.87 12.61 -14.31
C TRP A 266 1.23 11.25 -14.60
N THR A 267 1.72 10.62 -15.65
CA THR A 267 1.10 9.45 -16.28
C THR A 267 1.11 8.23 -15.37
N SER A 268 2.15 8.03 -14.55
CA SER A 268 2.22 6.91 -13.62
C SER A 268 1.09 6.93 -12.59
N GLN A 269 0.50 8.09 -12.31
CA GLN A 269 -0.63 8.22 -11.36
C GLN A 269 -1.99 7.84 -12.00
N VAL A 270 -2.12 7.97 -13.33
CA VAL A 270 -3.38 7.69 -14.04
C VAL A 270 -3.31 6.40 -14.87
N ALA A 271 -2.12 5.98 -15.27
CA ALA A 271 -1.86 4.78 -16.06
C ALA A 271 -0.60 4.04 -15.54
N PRO A 272 -0.69 3.30 -14.44
CA PRO A 272 0.47 2.68 -13.77
C PRO A 272 1.26 1.68 -14.61
N THR A 273 0.67 1.16 -15.68
CA THR A 273 1.31 0.25 -16.63
C THR A 273 2.04 0.97 -17.75
N SER A 274 2.01 2.30 -17.76
CA SER A 274 2.75 3.10 -18.75
C SER A 274 4.25 2.82 -18.67
N PRO A 275 4.95 2.80 -19.81
CA PRO A 275 6.41 2.64 -19.86
C PRO A 275 7.17 3.93 -19.48
N PHE A 276 6.48 4.97 -19.04
CA PHE A 276 7.05 6.23 -18.58
C PHE A 276 6.19 6.82 -17.46
N ASP A 277 6.77 7.69 -16.63
CA ASP A 277 6.10 8.27 -15.47
C ASP A 277 5.45 9.63 -15.77
N ILE A 278 6.08 10.46 -16.60
CA ILE A 278 5.62 11.82 -16.89
C ILE A 278 5.64 12.08 -18.39
N ARG A 279 4.54 12.64 -18.92
CA ARG A 279 4.47 13.23 -20.26
C ARG A 279 4.55 14.74 -20.14
N THR A 280 5.46 15.35 -20.88
CA THR A 280 5.74 16.77 -20.83
C THR A 280 6.00 17.35 -22.22
N LEU A 281 6.42 18.58 -22.30
CA LEU A 281 6.82 19.25 -23.53
C LEU A 281 8.29 19.68 -23.47
N ARG A 282 8.95 19.69 -24.62
CA ARG A 282 10.30 20.26 -24.79
C ARG A 282 10.28 21.24 -25.97
N ARG A 283 11.15 22.26 -25.91
CA ARG A 283 11.35 23.21 -26.99
C ARG A 283 12.72 22.99 -27.64
N LYS A 284 12.74 22.84 -28.97
CA LYS A 284 13.97 22.80 -29.74
C LYS A 284 14.57 24.20 -29.88
N PRO A 285 15.86 24.31 -30.28
CA PRO A 285 16.51 25.60 -30.56
C PRO A 285 15.82 26.44 -31.65
N ASP A 286 15.14 25.78 -32.61
CA ASP A 286 14.34 26.42 -33.66
C ASP A 286 12.97 26.94 -33.17
N GLY A 287 12.66 26.76 -31.88
CA GLY A 287 11.38 27.15 -31.25
C GLY A 287 10.27 26.13 -31.34
N THR A 288 10.43 25.02 -32.06
CA THR A 288 9.43 23.94 -32.17
C THR A 288 9.24 23.26 -30.83
N VAL A 289 7.96 23.09 -30.42
CA VAL A 289 7.59 22.38 -29.19
C VAL A 289 7.11 20.98 -29.54
N PHE A 290 7.57 19.98 -28.82
CA PHE A 290 7.23 18.57 -29.02
C PHE A 290 6.99 17.84 -27.70
N GLU A 291 6.24 16.74 -27.76
CA GLU A 291 6.02 15.86 -26.60
C GLU A 291 7.32 15.16 -26.19
N HIS A 292 7.52 15.05 -24.88
CA HIS A 292 8.66 14.39 -24.28
C HIS A 292 8.23 13.50 -23.13
N PHE A 293 8.86 12.35 -22.95
CA PHE A 293 8.47 11.32 -22.00
C PHE A 293 9.62 11.07 -21.03
N LEU A 294 9.29 11.05 -19.73
CA LEU A 294 10.26 10.88 -18.66
C LEU A 294 9.94 9.64 -17.87
N GLU A 295 10.91 8.76 -17.72
CA GLU A 295 10.93 7.70 -16.71
C GLU A 295 11.80 8.15 -15.55
N VAL A 296 11.32 8.03 -14.31
CA VAL A 296 11.99 8.52 -13.10
C VAL A 296 12.49 7.37 -12.26
N LYS A 297 13.77 7.40 -11.91
CA LYS A 297 14.40 6.50 -10.95
C LYS A 297 15.03 7.30 -9.83
N SER A 298 14.70 6.97 -8.58
CA SER A 298 15.10 7.75 -7.43
C SER A 298 15.95 6.95 -6.46
N SER A 299 16.93 7.60 -5.84
CA SER A 299 17.82 7.02 -4.85
C SER A 299 17.94 7.92 -3.63
N ALA A 300 18.01 7.34 -2.41
CA ALA A 300 18.20 8.07 -1.16
C ALA A 300 19.65 8.48 -0.91
N MET A 301 20.63 7.79 -1.51
CA MET A 301 22.04 7.88 -1.12
C MET A 301 23.01 8.24 -2.25
N GLY A 302 22.55 9.04 -3.22
CA GLY A 302 23.36 9.42 -4.37
C GLY A 302 23.03 8.62 -5.63
N GLU A 303 23.77 8.83 -6.72
CA GLU A 303 23.58 8.05 -7.95
C GLU A 303 23.97 6.59 -7.64
N GLY A 304 22.99 5.68 -7.65
CA GLY A 304 23.21 4.26 -7.41
C GLY A 304 23.88 3.63 -8.63
N ASP A 305 24.84 2.73 -8.38
CA ASP A 305 25.55 1.97 -9.42
C ASP A 305 24.63 1.01 -10.19
N ASN A 306 23.44 0.70 -9.66
CA ASN A 306 22.50 -0.21 -10.26
C ASN A 306 21.11 0.45 -10.41
N VAL A 307 20.72 0.68 -11.66
CA VAL A 307 19.41 1.21 -12.03
C VAL A 307 18.63 0.13 -12.78
N TYR A 308 17.42 -0.14 -12.33
CA TYR A 308 16.57 -1.16 -12.96
C TYR A 308 15.56 -0.53 -13.91
N VAL A 309 15.61 -0.99 -15.17
CA VAL A 309 14.64 -0.62 -16.22
C VAL A 309 14.01 -1.89 -16.79
N SER A 310 12.72 -1.83 -17.09
CA SER A 310 12.02 -2.96 -17.70
C SER A 310 12.29 -3.04 -19.21
N SER A 311 12.12 -4.23 -19.81
CA SER A 311 12.20 -4.39 -21.26
C SER A 311 11.21 -3.46 -21.99
N GLY A 312 10.00 -3.31 -21.46
CA GLY A 312 8.99 -2.40 -22.03
C GLY A 312 9.41 -0.94 -22.01
N GLN A 313 10.14 -0.50 -20.98
CA GLN A 313 10.71 0.85 -20.92
C GLN A 313 11.83 1.03 -21.96
N ILE A 314 12.71 0.05 -22.09
CA ILE A 314 13.77 0.09 -23.10
C ILE A 314 13.17 0.10 -24.53
N GLU A 315 12.19 -0.77 -24.80
CA GLU A 315 11.49 -0.79 -26.10
C GLU A 315 10.82 0.56 -26.40
N PHE A 316 10.19 1.16 -25.39
CA PHE A 316 9.56 2.47 -25.52
C PHE A 316 10.61 3.56 -25.83
N PHE A 317 11.75 3.56 -25.12
CA PHE A 317 12.84 4.50 -25.40
C PHE A 317 13.42 4.34 -26.80
N GLN A 318 13.52 3.11 -27.31
CA GLN A 318 13.93 2.85 -28.69
C GLN A 318 12.92 3.43 -29.69
N GLN A 319 11.62 3.24 -29.46
CA GLN A 319 10.55 3.78 -30.31
C GLN A 319 10.46 5.32 -30.24
N LYS A 320 10.73 5.90 -29.07
CA LYS A 320 10.66 7.34 -28.79
C LYS A 320 12.04 7.99 -28.67
N ARG A 321 13.04 7.44 -29.36
CA ARG A 321 14.42 7.98 -29.39
C ARG A 321 14.43 9.47 -29.73
N GLY A 322 15.08 10.25 -28.89
CA GLY A 322 15.11 11.73 -29.01
C GLY A 322 13.90 12.46 -28.40
N CYS A 323 12.87 11.70 -27.92
CA CYS A 323 11.70 12.26 -27.24
C CYS A 323 11.47 11.61 -25.88
N SER A 324 12.42 10.85 -25.36
CA SER A 324 12.35 10.21 -24.05
C SER A 324 13.68 10.25 -23.33
N THR A 325 13.64 10.40 -22.00
CA THR A 325 14.80 10.39 -21.11
C THR A 325 14.52 9.64 -19.81
N LEU A 326 15.56 9.03 -19.25
CA LEU A 326 15.59 8.49 -17.92
C LEU A 326 16.07 9.58 -16.95
N CYS A 327 15.26 9.91 -15.96
CA CYS A 327 15.61 10.86 -14.91
C CYS A 327 16.10 10.12 -13.67
N LEU A 328 17.37 10.25 -13.33
CA LEU A 328 17.94 9.76 -12.09
C LEU A 328 17.86 10.86 -11.04
N VAL A 329 17.04 10.66 -10.01
CA VAL A 329 16.84 11.61 -8.91
C VAL A 329 17.57 11.11 -7.67
N SER A 330 18.43 11.93 -7.11
CA SER A 330 19.21 11.62 -5.93
C SER A 330 18.88 12.56 -4.78
N PHE A 331 18.49 12.00 -3.63
CA PHE A 331 18.13 12.71 -2.41
C PHE A 331 19.28 12.69 -1.39
N GLY A 332 20.52 12.86 -1.76
CA GLY A 332 21.65 12.85 -0.84
C GLY A 332 21.46 13.70 0.43
N GLU A 333 22.50 13.87 1.23
CA GLU A 333 22.47 14.67 2.49
C GLU A 333 22.14 16.17 2.28
N LYS A 334 22.01 16.64 1.04
CA LYS A 334 21.64 18.01 0.71
C LYS A 334 20.12 18.18 0.73
N GLU A 335 19.66 19.37 1.11
CA GLU A 335 18.24 19.71 1.17
C GLU A 335 17.53 19.63 -0.19
N GLU A 336 18.22 19.89 -1.30
CA GLU A 336 17.65 19.84 -2.65
C GLU A 336 18.08 18.58 -3.40
N PRO A 337 17.10 17.85 -4.03
CA PRO A 337 17.41 16.71 -4.87
C PRO A 337 18.19 17.10 -6.12
N SER A 338 19.15 16.28 -6.53
CA SER A 338 19.77 16.39 -7.84
C SER A 338 19.04 15.53 -8.87
N VAL A 339 18.93 16.02 -10.11
CA VAL A 339 18.37 15.27 -11.23
C VAL A 339 19.38 15.19 -12.36
N ARG A 340 19.63 13.99 -12.84
CA ARG A 340 20.39 13.73 -14.04
C ARG A 340 19.47 13.10 -15.08
N GLU A 341 19.40 13.68 -16.26
CA GLU A 341 18.64 13.15 -17.39
C GLU A 341 19.58 12.42 -18.35
N LEU A 342 19.19 11.20 -18.74
CA LEU A 342 19.93 10.36 -19.67
C LEU A 342 19.06 10.02 -20.87
N THR A 343 19.51 10.32 -22.04
CA THR A 343 18.98 9.78 -23.29
C THR A 343 19.29 8.29 -23.41
N LEU A 344 18.62 7.57 -24.32
CA LEU A 344 18.93 6.16 -24.57
C LEU A 344 20.40 5.96 -24.99
N ASP A 345 20.98 6.90 -25.75
CA ASP A 345 22.36 6.81 -26.19
C ASP A 345 23.36 6.99 -25.05
N GLU A 346 23.11 7.93 -24.15
CA GLU A 346 23.91 8.14 -22.94
C GLU A 346 23.76 6.94 -21.99
N LEU A 347 22.55 6.39 -21.86
CA LEU A 347 22.33 5.20 -21.05
C LEU A 347 23.16 4.01 -21.57
N HIS A 348 23.19 3.77 -22.88
CA HIS A 348 24.02 2.72 -23.47
C HIS A 348 25.52 3.01 -23.41
N ALA A 349 25.92 4.27 -23.34
CA ALA A 349 27.34 4.65 -23.23
C ALA A 349 27.87 4.49 -21.80
N GLU A 350 27.02 4.60 -20.79
CA GLU A 350 27.42 4.62 -19.38
C GLU A 350 27.07 3.34 -18.61
N PHE A 351 26.07 2.58 -19.08
CA PHE A 351 25.57 1.39 -18.36
C PHE A 351 25.52 0.17 -19.26
N ASP A 352 25.94 -0.97 -18.71
CA ASP A 352 25.70 -2.27 -19.33
C ASP A 352 24.28 -2.75 -19.02
N LEU A 353 23.50 -3.05 -20.06
CA LEU A 353 22.15 -3.63 -19.90
C LEU A 353 22.25 -5.13 -19.65
N LEU A 354 22.19 -5.53 -18.38
CA LEU A 354 22.23 -6.92 -17.98
C LEU A 354 20.80 -7.47 -17.81
N PRO A 355 20.44 -8.59 -18.47
CA PRO A 355 19.12 -9.19 -18.27
C PRO A 355 19.03 -9.83 -16.88
N VAL A 356 18.13 -9.30 -16.04
CA VAL A 356 17.90 -9.80 -14.66
C VAL A 356 16.68 -10.71 -14.54
N LYS A 357 15.87 -10.83 -15.62
CA LYS A 357 14.68 -11.67 -15.65
C LYS A 357 14.40 -12.22 -17.05
N TYR A 358 13.99 -13.49 -17.14
CA TYR A 358 13.61 -14.17 -18.37
C TYR A 358 12.14 -14.62 -18.31
N LYS A 359 11.39 -14.41 -19.40
CA LYS A 359 10.05 -14.96 -19.58
C LYS A 359 10.17 -16.31 -20.26
N LEU A 360 9.68 -17.38 -19.61
CA LEU A 360 9.54 -18.67 -20.25
C LEU A 360 8.20 -18.73 -21.01
N THR A 361 8.27 -19.01 -22.32
CA THR A 361 7.10 -19.22 -23.17
C THR A 361 7.13 -20.65 -23.67
N ARG A 362 6.01 -21.37 -23.58
CA ARG A 362 5.91 -22.71 -24.12
C ARG A 362 6.07 -22.65 -25.64
N ARG A 363 6.94 -23.46 -26.19
CA ARG A 363 7.01 -23.64 -27.65
C ARG A 363 5.73 -24.34 -28.09
N VAL A 364 5.02 -23.79 -29.07
CA VAL A 364 3.85 -24.40 -29.73
C VAL A 364 4.33 -25.47 -30.70
#